data_ab67d0805b6ba1cd0475e6f716eba32d
#
_entry.id   ab67d0805b6ba1cd0475e6f716eba32d
#
_cell.length_a   1.000
_cell.length_b   1.000
_cell.length_c   1.000
_cell.angle_alpha   90.00
_cell.angle_beta   90.00
_cell.angle_gamma   90.00
#
_symmetry.space_group_name_H-M   'P 1'
#
loop_
_entity.id
_entity.type
_entity.pdbx_description
1 polymer ?
#
loop_
_entity_poly.entity_id
_entity_poly.type
_entity_poly.pdbx_seq_one_letter_code
_entity_poly.pdbx_strand_id
1 'polypeptide(L)'
;MRRNEDEMDNQKLADLLFPEVVNTPEYYEEKFPYRKLPNKAEVTRMAPSPTGFIHLGNLYSALADERIAHRNGGVFYLRIEDTDEKRKVDGAVETIINVLRYFDIEFDEGAGFDDTDPRNAYGPYFQRQRVEIYHTYAKSLVERGLAYPCFCTEEELDKVRAKQEEDKVLTGYYGEYATCRNLSYEEIEANIKAGKPYVLRLRSQGSPDKEITFVDAIKGEIKLPENIHDIVLLKKDGIPTYHFAHAIDDHLMRTTTVVRGGEWLASAPIHYELFHLLGFKMPAYAHTAHLMKFDEETGGKRKLSKRKDPELSLDYYRKDGYHPYTMKVYLLTLLNSNFEEWHEKFPDKDINEFPFSVEKMNQSGALFDKDKLHNICKNELSKLSEEELYDFLYDWAKENEPENVEKWFGDREKMLQILRLYMGVGAKRRRKDLMYAKQIFELISYFFDGESAEEMDEFKLDEDMVSKILKSYLAKYD
;
A
#
# COMPACT_ATOMS: atom_id res chain seq x y z
N MET A 1 -30.14 -20.96 -35.26
CA MET A 1 -29.08 -21.89 -35.68
C MET A 1 -27.68 -21.34 -35.35
N ARG A 2 -27.27 -20.19 -35.88
CA ARG A 2 -25.90 -19.68 -35.60
C ARG A 2 -25.55 -19.49 -34.09
N ARG A 3 -26.48 -19.03 -33.26
CA ARG A 3 -26.22 -18.88 -31.80
C ARG A 3 -25.84 -20.21 -31.11
N ASN A 4 -26.49 -21.33 -31.47
CA ASN A 4 -26.17 -22.64 -30.87
C ASN A 4 -24.82 -23.21 -31.35
N GLU A 5 -24.38 -22.86 -32.57
CA GLU A 5 -23.06 -23.27 -33.10
C GLU A 5 -21.97 -22.50 -32.40
N ASP A 6 -22.12 -21.17 -32.27
CA ASP A 6 -21.14 -20.28 -31.58
C ASP A 6 -21.00 -20.67 -30.08
N GLU A 7 -22.10 -21.01 -29.39
CA GLU A 7 -22.08 -21.47 -27.99
C GLU A 7 -21.37 -22.81 -27.84
N MET A 8 -21.59 -23.75 -28.78
CA MET A 8 -20.94 -25.05 -28.76
C MET A 8 -19.45 -24.96 -29.04
N ASP A 9 -19.01 -24.05 -29.89
CA ASP A 9 -17.61 -23.83 -30.19
C ASP A 9 -16.88 -23.13 -29.02
N ASN A 10 -17.54 -22.23 -28.30
CA ASN A 10 -16.98 -21.61 -27.10
C ASN A 10 -16.79 -22.63 -25.97
N GLN A 11 -17.71 -23.56 -25.78
CA GLN A 11 -17.56 -24.63 -24.79
C GLN A 11 -16.38 -25.56 -25.13
N LYS A 12 -16.25 -25.98 -26.38
CA LYS A 12 -15.12 -26.80 -26.85
C LYS A 12 -13.78 -26.04 -26.66
N LEU A 13 -13.78 -24.74 -26.94
CA LEU A 13 -12.63 -23.87 -26.76
C LEU A 13 -12.23 -23.78 -25.29
N ALA A 14 -13.18 -23.58 -24.40
CA ALA A 14 -12.93 -23.52 -22.97
C ALA A 14 -12.35 -24.85 -22.43
N ASP A 15 -12.85 -25.99 -22.87
CA ASP A 15 -12.33 -27.30 -22.49
C ASP A 15 -10.96 -27.58 -23.08
N LEU A 16 -10.68 -27.07 -24.29
CA LEU A 16 -9.34 -27.17 -24.91
C LEU A 16 -8.30 -26.33 -24.17
N LEU A 17 -8.67 -25.11 -23.73
CA LEU A 17 -7.75 -24.19 -23.06
C LEU A 17 -7.53 -24.54 -21.57
N PHE A 18 -8.55 -25.10 -20.91
CA PHE A 18 -8.58 -25.38 -19.47
C PHE A 18 -9.03 -26.81 -19.15
N PRO A 19 -8.33 -27.84 -19.67
CA PRO A 19 -8.75 -29.25 -19.49
C PRO A 19 -8.71 -29.71 -18.02
N GLU A 20 -7.84 -29.11 -17.20
CA GLU A 20 -7.66 -29.48 -15.79
C GLU A 20 -8.63 -28.76 -14.84
N VAL A 21 -9.38 -27.76 -15.35
CA VAL A 21 -10.28 -26.96 -14.51
C VAL A 21 -11.62 -27.69 -14.38
N VAL A 22 -11.89 -28.20 -13.17
CA VAL A 22 -13.09 -28.93 -12.81
C VAL A 22 -14.07 -28.13 -11.95
N ASN A 23 -13.57 -27.14 -11.22
CA ASN A 23 -14.39 -26.27 -10.37
C ASN A 23 -15.13 -25.23 -11.22
N THR A 24 -16.25 -24.74 -10.70
CA THR A 24 -17.04 -23.67 -11.32
C THR A 24 -16.98 -22.39 -10.50
N PRO A 25 -17.37 -21.22 -11.06
CA PRO A 25 -17.51 -19.99 -10.28
C PRO A 25 -18.39 -20.17 -9.04
N GLU A 26 -19.51 -20.91 -9.15
CA GLU A 26 -20.45 -21.16 -8.05
C GLU A 26 -19.79 -21.91 -6.89
N TYR A 27 -18.89 -22.86 -7.18
CA TYR A 27 -18.12 -23.55 -6.16
C TYR A 27 -17.32 -22.55 -5.28
N TYR A 28 -16.71 -21.54 -5.90
CA TYR A 28 -15.95 -20.54 -5.14
C TYR A 28 -16.85 -19.51 -4.44
N GLU A 29 -18.03 -19.24 -4.98
CA GLU A 29 -19.05 -18.43 -4.27
C GLU A 29 -19.51 -19.11 -2.97
N GLU A 30 -19.69 -20.44 -2.99
CA GLU A 30 -20.04 -21.22 -1.81
C GLU A 30 -18.87 -21.36 -0.83
N LYS A 31 -17.64 -21.56 -1.35
CA LYS A 31 -16.43 -21.70 -0.56
C LYS A 31 -16.09 -20.41 0.20
N PHE A 32 -16.34 -19.26 -0.39
CA PHE A 32 -16.06 -17.94 0.17
C PHE A 32 -17.37 -17.16 0.39
N PRO A 33 -18.17 -17.53 1.41
CA PRO A 33 -19.48 -16.90 1.64
C PRO A 33 -19.35 -15.43 2.05
N TYR A 34 -20.45 -14.69 1.97
CA TYR A 34 -20.48 -13.33 2.51
C TYR A 34 -20.21 -13.31 4.01
N ARG A 35 -19.43 -12.33 4.45
CA ARG A 35 -19.03 -12.16 5.85
C ARG A 35 -20.22 -11.75 6.73
N LYS A 36 -20.27 -12.28 7.94
CA LYS A 36 -21.25 -11.88 8.96
C LYS A 36 -20.65 -10.75 9.79
N LEU A 37 -20.79 -9.51 9.34
CA LEU A 37 -20.23 -8.34 9.95
C LEU A 37 -21.32 -7.40 10.49
N PRO A 38 -21.00 -6.48 11.42
CA PRO A 38 -21.90 -5.43 11.84
C PRO A 38 -22.43 -4.59 10.67
N ASN A 39 -23.56 -3.93 10.89
CA ASN A 39 -24.11 -3.03 9.86
C ASN A 39 -23.12 -1.90 9.55
N LYS A 40 -22.93 -1.60 8.26
CA LYS A 40 -21.95 -0.63 7.72
C LYS A 40 -20.48 -0.99 7.96
N ALA A 41 -20.16 -2.18 8.45
CA ALA A 41 -18.80 -2.64 8.52
C ALA A 41 -18.23 -2.80 7.10
N GLU A 42 -16.96 -2.40 6.93
CA GLU A 42 -16.27 -2.42 5.65
C GLU A 42 -15.13 -3.43 5.67
N VAL A 43 -14.88 -4.03 4.53
CA VAL A 43 -13.74 -4.92 4.30
C VAL A 43 -12.79 -4.20 3.37
N THR A 44 -11.58 -3.93 3.88
CA THR A 44 -10.51 -3.27 3.14
C THR A 44 -9.28 -4.17 3.06
N ARG A 45 -8.34 -3.81 2.22
CA ARG A 45 -7.12 -4.60 2.08
C ARG A 45 -5.91 -3.75 1.69
N MET A 46 -4.77 -4.08 2.27
CA MET A 46 -3.48 -3.75 1.72
C MET A 46 -3.04 -4.87 0.76
N ALA A 47 -2.62 -4.52 -0.46
CA ALA A 47 -2.29 -5.49 -1.50
C ALA A 47 -0.94 -5.15 -2.20
N PRO A 48 0.19 -5.25 -1.47
CA PRO A 48 1.50 -4.91 -2.01
C PRO A 48 2.07 -6.03 -2.89
N SER A 49 2.85 -5.63 -3.90
CA SER A 49 3.73 -6.57 -4.61
C SER A 49 5.04 -6.77 -3.82
N PRO A 50 5.59 -8.00 -3.72
CA PRO A 50 6.77 -8.30 -2.93
C PRO A 50 8.07 -7.87 -3.64
N THR A 51 8.24 -6.57 -3.84
CA THR A 51 9.39 -5.97 -4.54
C THR A 51 10.51 -5.51 -3.60
N GLY A 52 10.41 -5.80 -2.30
CA GLY A 52 11.41 -5.45 -1.27
C GLY A 52 11.46 -3.97 -0.91
N PHE A 53 10.66 -3.12 -1.52
CA PHE A 53 10.60 -1.69 -1.21
C PHE A 53 9.20 -1.30 -0.78
N ILE A 54 9.07 -0.96 0.50
CA ILE A 54 7.86 -0.40 1.06
C ILE A 54 8.09 1.09 1.35
N HIS A 55 7.14 1.93 0.98
CA HIS A 55 7.29 3.38 1.04
C HIS A 55 6.18 4.07 1.84
N LEU A 56 6.42 5.32 2.19
CA LEU A 56 5.50 6.14 3.00
C LEU A 56 4.07 6.16 2.44
N GLY A 57 3.91 6.14 1.10
CA GLY A 57 2.61 6.03 0.46
C GLY A 57 1.87 4.71 0.73
N ASN A 58 2.61 3.60 0.97
CA ASN A 58 2.01 2.34 1.37
C ASN A 58 1.47 2.42 2.81
N LEU A 59 2.24 3.00 3.74
CA LEU A 59 1.78 3.23 5.11
C LEU A 59 0.58 4.19 5.15
N TYR A 60 0.61 5.25 4.33
CA TYR A 60 -0.47 6.21 4.18
C TYR A 60 -1.78 5.54 3.74
N SER A 61 -1.71 4.64 2.74
CA SER A 61 -2.87 3.89 2.27
C SER A 61 -3.30 2.82 3.28
N ALA A 62 -2.36 2.09 3.89
CA ALA A 62 -2.66 1.07 4.89
C ALA A 62 -3.35 1.65 6.12
N LEU A 63 -2.92 2.83 6.58
CA LEU A 63 -3.59 3.53 7.69
C LEU A 63 -5.03 3.95 7.32
N ALA A 64 -5.26 4.38 6.07
CA ALA A 64 -6.62 4.67 5.61
C ALA A 64 -7.49 3.41 5.54
N ASP A 65 -6.95 2.30 4.98
CA ASP A 65 -7.62 1.00 4.94
C ASP A 65 -8.02 0.51 6.34
N GLU A 66 -7.07 0.56 7.28
CA GLU A 66 -7.27 0.17 8.68
C GLU A 66 -8.37 1.01 9.35
N ARG A 67 -8.31 2.35 9.21
CA ARG A 67 -9.32 3.26 9.79
C ARG A 67 -10.71 3.05 9.20
N ILE A 68 -10.81 2.80 7.91
CA ILE A 68 -12.08 2.54 7.23
C ILE A 68 -12.68 1.22 7.72
N ALA A 69 -11.89 0.15 7.82
CA ALA A 69 -12.35 -1.15 8.29
C ALA A 69 -12.77 -1.09 9.77
N HIS A 70 -11.89 -0.63 10.64
CA HIS A 70 -12.06 -0.74 12.09
C HIS A 70 -13.09 0.23 12.67
N ARG A 71 -13.37 1.38 12.03
CA ARG A 71 -14.36 2.36 12.52
C ARG A 71 -15.76 1.80 12.78
N ASN A 72 -16.14 0.70 12.08
CA ASN A 72 -17.44 0.06 12.18
C ASN A 72 -17.35 -1.46 12.47
N GLY A 73 -16.20 -1.95 12.95
CA GLY A 73 -15.99 -3.37 13.25
C GLY A 73 -15.93 -4.25 12.01
N GLY A 74 -15.32 -3.75 10.96
CA GLY A 74 -15.04 -4.48 9.71
C GLY A 74 -13.75 -5.27 9.77
N VAL A 75 -13.18 -5.58 8.59
CA VAL A 75 -12.00 -6.41 8.44
C VAL A 75 -10.97 -5.72 7.55
N PHE A 76 -9.74 -5.65 8.01
CA PHE A 76 -8.58 -5.21 7.24
C PHE A 76 -7.61 -6.37 7.02
N TYR A 77 -7.35 -6.75 5.76
CA TYR A 77 -6.51 -7.90 5.46
C TYR A 77 -5.30 -7.58 4.57
N LEU A 78 -4.27 -8.43 4.66
CA LEU A 78 -3.07 -8.36 3.84
C LEU A 78 -3.10 -9.41 2.73
N ARG A 79 -3.08 -8.99 1.47
CA ARG A 79 -2.92 -9.86 0.28
C ARG A 79 -1.60 -9.53 -0.41
N ILE A 80 -0.83 -10.56 -0.78
CA ILE A 80 0.43 -10.40 -1.52
C ILE A 80 0.17 -10.60 -3.01
N GLU A 81 0.45 -9.57 -3.80
CA GLU A 81 0.32 -9.58 -5.25
C GLU A 81 1.64 -9.98 -5.92
N ASP A 82 1.94 -11.28 -5.87
CA ASP A 82 3.18 -11.90 -6.32
C ASP A 82 3.11 -12.47 -7.74
N THR A 83 2.23 -11.93 -8.58
CA THR A 83 2.05 -12.37 -9.97
C THR A 83 3.23 -12.02 -10.89
N ASP A 84 4.11 -11.09 -10.52
CA ASP A 84 5.30 -10.71 -11.28
C ASP A 84 6.58 -11.28 -10.64
N GLU A 85 7.01 -12.44 -11.15
CA GLU A 85 8.19 -13.14 -10.63
C GLU A 85 9.50 -12.39 -10.88
N LYS A 86 9.59 -11.62 -11.97
CA LYS A 86 10.80 -10.87 -12.31
C LYS A 86 11.16 -9.78 -11.31
N ARG A 87 10.15 -9.30 -10.58
CA ARG A 87 10.31 -8.24 -9.58
C ARG A 87 10.24 -8.75 -8.13
N LYS A 88 10.05 -10.04 -7.93
CA LYS A 88 10.04 -10.66 -6.61
C LYS A 88 11.43 -10.58 -5.99
N VAL A 89 11.48 -10.16 -4.73
CA VAL A 89 12.69 -10.12 -3.89
C VAL A 89 12.48 -11.09 -2.72
N ASP A 90 13.47 -11.96 -2.49
CA ASP A 90 13.41 -12.89 -1.36
C ASP A 90 13.39 -12.14 -0.03
N GLY A 91 12.56 -12.59 0.91
CA GLY A 91 12.36 -11.93 2.20
C GLY A 91 11.53 -10.63 2.16
N ALA A 92 11.03 -10.23 0.96
CA ALA A 92 10.26 -9.00 0.83
C ALA A 92 8.93 -9.02 1.59
N VAL A 93 8.28 -10.18 1.66
CA VAL A 93 6.99 -10.32 2.39
C VAL A 93 7.20 -10.12 3.88
N GLU A 94 8.19 -10.77 4.46
CA GLU A 94 8.57 -10.62 5.87
C GLU A 94 8.97 -9.17 6.17
N THR A 95 9.71 -8.53 5.27
CA THR A 95 10.07 -7.12 5.39
C THR A 95 8.83 -6.23 5.41
N ILE A 96 7.87 -6.44 4.50
CA ILE A 96 6.61 -5.69 4.45
C ILE A 96 5.85 -5.84 5.78
N ILE A 97 5.68 -7.08 6.26
CA ILE A 97 4.96 -7.37 7.50
C ILE A 97 5.66 -6.73 8.71
N ASN A 98 6.97 -6.87 8.82
CA ASN A 98 7.73 -6.34 9.94
C ASN A 98 7.75 -4.81 9.97
N VAL A 99 7.88 -4.16 8.80
CA VAL A 99 7.84 -2.70 8.72
C VAL A 99 6.46 -2.17 9.09
N LEU A 100 5.38 -2.78 8.60
CA LEU A 100 4.02 -2.35 8.95
C LEU A 100 3.71 -2.59 10.42
N ARG A 101 4.14 -3.71 10.98
CA ARG A 101 4.02 -3.99 12.42
C ARG A 101 4.79 -2.99 13.26
N TYR A 102 5.97 -2.54 12.83
CA TYR A 102 6.70 -1.47 13.52
C TYR A 102 5.85 -0.18 13.64
N PHE A 103 5.03 0.12 12.63
CA PHE A 103 4.13 1.28 12.65
C PHE A 103 2.74 0.97 13.23
N ASP A 104 2.59 -0.12 13.99
CA ASP A 104 1.33 -0.59 14.60
C ASP A 104 0.18 -0.69 13.59
N ILE A 105 0.46 -1.14 12.38
CA ILE A 105 -0.56 -1.51 11.42
C ILE A 105 -0.90 -2.98 11.64
N GLU A 106 -2.10 -3.23 12.09
CA GLU A 106 -2.59 -4.56 12.44
C GLU A 106 -3.59 -5.07 11.41
N PHE A 107 -3.31 -6.28 10.91
CA PHE A 107 -4.21 -6.99 10.01
C PHE A 107 -5.06 -7.97 10.82
N ASP A 108 -6.35 -8.07 10.45
CA ASP A 108 -7.27 -9.03 11.06
C ASP A 108 -7.08 -10.44 10.47
N GLU A 109 -6.61 -10.52 9.21
CA GLU A 109 -6.34 -11.77 8.48
C GLU A 109 -5.36 -11.51 7.32
N GLY A 110 -4.90 -12.56 6.66
CA GLY A 110 -4.09 -12.40 5.45
C GLY A 110 -2.70 -13.04 5.54
N ALA A 111 -1.82 -12.63 4.64
CA ALA A 111 -0.43 -13.06 4.63
C ALA A 111 0.26 -12.66 5.96
N GLY A 112 0.98 -13.60 6.55
CA GLY A 112 1.62 -13.42 7.87
C GLY A 112 0.93 -14.15 9.01
N PHE A 113 -0.27 -14.68 8.78
CA PHE A 113 -0.91 -15.67 9.65
C PHE A 113 -0.69 -17.06 9.09
N ASP A 114 -0.74 -18.07 9.97
CA ASP A 114 -0.70 -19.47 9.56
C ASP A 114 -1.90 -19.81 8.67
N ASP A 115 -1.69 -20.61 7.62
CA ASP A 115 -2.77 -21.01 6.69
C ASP A 115 -3.90 -21.78 7.39
N THR A 116 -3.61 -22.39 8.55
CA THR A 116 -4.59 -23.10 9.39
C THR A 116 -5.30 -22.18 10.39
N ASP A 117 -4.91 -20.92 10.48
CA ASP A 117 -5.57 -19.95 11.36
C ASP A 117 -7.03 -19.74 10.90
N PRO A 118 -8.02 -19.90 11.77
CA PRO A 118 -9.43 -19.73 11.41
C PRO A 118 -9.76 -18.31 10.92
N ARG A 119 -8.91 -17.32 11.19
CA ARG A 119 -9.02 -15.97 10.63
C ARG A 119 -8.76 -15.96 9.12
N ASN A 120 -7.98 -16.92 8.60
CA ASN A 120 -7.62 -17.01 7.18
C ASN A 120 -8.65 -17.75 6.31
N ALA A 121 -9.95 -17.62 6.62
CA ALA A 121 -11.03 -18.33 5.93
C ALA A 121 -11.19 -17.97 4.42
N TYR A 122 -10.62 -16.85 3.96
CA TYR A 122 -10.69 -16.40 2.57
C TYR A 122 -9.38 -16.62 1.78
N GLY A 123 -8.42 -17.32 2.39
CA GLY A 123 -7.13 -17.65 1.78
C GLY A 123 -7.23 -18.63 0.59
N PRO A 124 -6.05 -18.90 -0.01
CA PRO A 124 -4.74 -18.33 0.31
C PRO A 124 -4.63 -16.83 -0.04
N TYR A 125 -3.73 -16.11 0.66
CA TYR A 125 -3.57 -14.65 0.49
C TYR A 125 -2.36 -14.28 -0.38
N PHE A 126 -1.77 -15.25 -1.07
CA PHE A 126 -0.76 -15.08 -2.11
C PHE A 126 -1.40 -15.36 -3.46
N GLN A 127 -1.32 -14.41 -4.39
CA GLN A 127 -2.01 -14.56 -5.67
C GLN A 127 -1.54 -15.76 -6.49
N ARG A 128 -0.25 -16.11 -6.46
CA ARG A 128 0.24 -17.33 -7.14
C ARG A 128 -0.37 -18.62 -6.61
N GLN A 129 -0.79 -18.68 -5.37
CA GLN A 129 -1.46 -19.86 -4.80
C GLN A 129 -2.94 -19.98 -5.21
N ARG A 130 -3.48 -18.96 -5.89
CA ARG A 130 -4.88 -18.87 -6.32
C ARG A 130 -5.08 -19.13 -7.82
N VAL A 131 -4.07 -19.61 -8.50
CA VAL A 131 -4.09 -19.78 -9.98
C VAL A 131 -5.29 -20.60 -10.46
N GLU A 132 -5.67 -21.66 -9.75
CA GLU A 132 -6.85 -22.48 -10.08
C GLU A 132 -8.13 -21.64 -10.07
N ILE A 133 -8.29 -20.73 -9.11
CA ILE A 133 -9.43 -19.82 -9.04
C ILE A 133 -9.49 -18.95 -10.30
N TYR A 134 -8.37 -18.34 -10.66
CA TYR A 134 -8.32 -17.49 -11.87
C TYR A 134 -8.59 -18.27 -13.14
N HIS A 135 -8.09 -19.50 -13.26
CA HIS A 135 -8.38 -20.37 -14.41
C HIS A 135 -9.86 -20.71 -14.50
N THR A 136 -10.54 -20.94 -13.37
CA THR A 136 -11.98 -21.20 -13.34
C THR A 136 -12.78 -20.03 -13.91
N TYR A 137 -12.49 -18.81 -13.47
CA TYR A 137 -13.18 -17.63 -13.99
C TYR A 137 -12.75 -17.32 -15.44
N ALA A 138 -11.52 -17.58 -15.82
CA ALA A 138 -11.05 -17.47 -17.20
C ALA A 138 -11.78 -18.43 -18.13
N LYS A 139 -11.93 -19.71 -17.71
CA LYS A 139 -12.72 -20.73 -18.43
C LYS A 139 -14.15 -20.26 -18.64
N SER A 140 -14.81 -19.77 -17.60
CA SER A 140 -16.17 -19.24 -17.67
C SER A 140 -16.30 -18.04 -18.64
N LEU A 141 -15.30 -17.15 -18.69
CA LEU A 141 -15.31 -16.07 -19.69
C LEU A 141 -15.16 -16.60 -21.12
N VAL A 142 -14.35 -17.64 -21.36
CA VAL A 142 -14.22 -18.28 -22.68
C VAL A 142 -15.51 -18.96 -23.09
N GLU A 143 -16.15 -19.73 -22.20
CA GLU A 143 -17.46 -20.37 -22.43
C GLU A 143 -18.52 -19.37 -22.88
N ARG A 144 -18.45 -18.15 -22.35
CA ARG A 144 -19.38 -17.05 -22.68
C ARG A 144 -18.92 -16.22 -23.89
N GLY A 145 -17.82 -16.59 -24.56
CA GLY A 145 -17.26 -15.84 -25.69
C GLY A 145 -16.68 -14.49 -25.34
N LEU A 146 -16.38 -14.25 -24.05
CA LEU A 146 -15.86 -12.99 -23.51
C LEU A 146 -14.35 -12.97 -23.33
N ALA A 147 -13.67 -14.08 -23.62
CA ALA A 147 -12.22 -14.18 -23.65
C ALA A 147 -11.75 -15.10 -24.78
N TYR A 148 -10.54 -14.89 -25.27
CA TYR A 148 -9.97 -15.64 -26.38
C TYR A 148 -8.43 -15.72 -26.29
N PRO A 149 -7.77 -16.76 -26.84
CA PRO A 149 -6.33 -16.86 -26.88
C PRO A 149 -5.73 -15.96 -27.97
N CYS A 150 -4.63 -15.28 -27.63
CA CYS A 150 -3.88 -14.43 -28.56
C CYS A 150 -2.46 -14.98 -28.71
N PHE A 151 -2.06 -15.33 -29.93
CA PHE A 151 -0.78 -15.93 -30.28
C PHE A 151 0.25 -14.92 -30.81
N CYS A 152 -0.06 -13.64 -30.80
CA CYS A 152 0.83 -12.60 -31.31
C CYS A 152 2.19 -12.61 -30.60
N THR A 153 3.26 -12.49 -31.39
CA THR A 153 4.61 -12.25 -30.92
C THR A 153 4.80 -10.78 -30.52
N GLU A 154 5.91 -10.47 -29.83
CA GLU A 154 6.23 -9.06 -29.49
C GLU A 154 6.44 -8.23 -30.77
N GLU A 155 7.09 -8.79 -31.80
CA GLU A 155 7.32 -8.13 -33.07
C GLU A 155 6.01 -7.82 -33.82
N GLU A 156 5.02 -8.72 -33.74
CA GLU A 156 3.69 -8.48 -34.33
C GLU A 156 2.94 -7.39 -33.57
N LEU A 157 3.01 -7.37 -32.25
CA LEU A 157 2.41 -6.32 -31.44
C LEU A 157 3.09 -4.95 -31.67
N ASP A 158 4.40 -4.93 -31.88
CA ASP A 158 5.13 -3.71 -32.20
C ASP A 158 4.74 -3.15 -33.59
N LYS A 159 4.53 -4.04 -34.57
CA LYS A 159 4.00 -3.63 -35.89
C LYS A 159 2.59 -3.03 -35.79
N VAL A 160 1.72 -3.64 -34.97
CA VAL A 160 0.38 -3.10 -34.70
C VAL A 160 0.49 -1.70 -34.09
N ARG A 161 1.37 -1.53 -33.12
CA ARG A 161 1.60 -0.26 -32.42
C ARG A 161 2.12 0.82 -33.40
N ALA A 162 3.11 0.49 -34.20
CA ALA A 162 3.66 1.39 -35.21
C ALA A 162 2.61 1.83 -36.23
N LYS A 163 1.73 0.89 -36.65
CA LYS A 163 0.62 1.21 -37.56
C LYS A 163 -0.38 2.16 -36.93
N GLN A 164 -0.75 1.96 -35.66
CA GLN A 164 -1.65 2.84 -34.92
C GLN A 164 -1.06 4.25 -34.76
N GLU A 165 0.24 4.37 -34.52
CA GLU A 165 0.94 5.66 -34.45
C GLU A 165 0.93 6.37 -35.82
N GLU A 166 1.15 5.65 -36.92
CA GLU A 166 1.02 6.18 -38.30
C GLU A 166 -0.38 6.68 -38.57
N ASP A 167 -1.40 5.91 -38.20
CA ASP A 167 -2.82 6.21 -38.38
C ASP A 167 -3.32 7.28 -37.38
N LYS A 168 -2.48 7.67 -36.39
CA LYS A 168 -2.81 8.63 -35.30
C LYS A 168 -4.03 8.23 -34.50
N VAL A 169 -4.19 6.95 -34.24
CA VAL A 169 -5.25 6.41 -33.38
C VAL A 169 -4.67 5.96 -32.03
N LEU A 170 -5.57 5.66 -31.08
CA LEU A 170 -5.15 5.17 -29.77
C LEU A 170 -4.35 3.86 -29.91
N THR A 171 -3.18 3.79 -29.28
CA THR A 171 -2.36 2.57 -29.30
C THR A 171 -2.93 1.53 -28.34
N GLY A 172 -2.91 0.26 -28.76
CA GLY A 172 -3.36 -0.88 -27.95
C GLY A 172 -3.92 -2.02 -28.78
N TYR A 173 -4.44 -3.05 -28.11
CA TYR A 173 -4.95 -4.24 -28.78
C TYR A 173 -6.49 -4.22 -28.71
N TYR A 174 -7.14 -3.81 -29.80
CA TYR A 174 -8.60 -3.64 -29.88
C TYR A 174 -9.09 -3.58 -31.34
N GLY A 175 -10.37 -3.81 -31.57
CA GLY A 175 -11.04 -3.66 -32.85
C GLY A 175 -10.34 -4.43 -33.98
N GLU A 176 -10.10 -3.78 -35.11
CA GLU A 176 -9.39 -4.35 -36.25
C GLU A 176 -7.90 -4.62 -36.01
N TYR A 177 -7.30 -3.94 -35.03
CA TYR A 177 -5.93 -4.15 -34.60
C TYR A 177 -5.75 -5.39 -33.71
N ALA A 178 -6.84 -6.01 -33.25
CA ALA A 178 -6.84 -7.24 -32.45
C ALA A 178 -6.88 -8.48 -33.36
N THR A 179 -5.78 -8.78 -34.02
CA THR A 179 -5.69 -9.78 -35.09
C THR A 179 -6.16 -11.19 -34.71
N CYS A 180 -5.95 -11.61 -33.44
CA CYS A 180 -6.41 -12.92 -32.97
C CYS A 180 -7.88 -12.94 -32.48
N ARG A 181 -8.54 -11.78 -32.43
CA ARG A 181 -9.88 -11.65 -31.83
C ARG A 181 -10.93 -12.51 -32.51
N ASN A 182 -10.81 -12.72 -33.82
CA ASN A 182 -11.79 -13.39 -34.67
C ASN A 182 -11.27 -14.69 -35.29
N LEU A 183 -10.24 -15.31 -34.72
CA LEU A 183 -9.79 -16.64 -35.14
C LEU A 183 -10.90 -17.66 -34.91
N SER A 184 -11.06 -18.59 -35.88
CA SER A 184 -11.98 -19.71 -35.73
C SER A 184 -11.47 -20.76 -34.74
N TYR A 185 -12.35 -21.64 -34.27
CA TYR A 185 -11.95 -22.73 -33.40
C TYR A 185 -10.83 -23.58 -34.02
N GLU A 186 -10.94 -23.93 -35.33
CA GLU A 186 -9.96 -24.74 -36.05
C GLU A 186 -8.58 -24.06 -36.13
N GLU A 187 -8.55 -22.74 -36.36
CA GLU A 187 -7.30 -21.95 -36.37
C GLU A 187 -6.66 -21.91 -34.98
N ILE A 188 -7.46 -21.76 -33.93
CA ILE A 188 -6.99 -21.77 -32.54
C ILE A 188 -6.45 -23.17 -32.20
N GLU A 189 -7.23 -24.22 -32.48
CA GLU A 189 -6.84 -25.63 -32.23
C GLU A 189 -5.53 -25.98 -32.96
N ALA A 190 -5.38 -25.57 -34.22
CA ALA A 190 -4.17 -25.76 -34.99
C ALA A 190 -2.95 -25.06 -34.36
N ASN A 191 -3.12 -23.84 -33.90
CA ASN A 191 -2.04 -23.10 -33.23
C ASN A 191 -1.64 -23.76 -31.91
N ILE A 192 -2.60 -24.26 -31.12
CA ILE A 192 -2.33 -24.98 -29.86
C ILE A 192 -1.62 -26.30 -30.12
N LYS A 193 -2.11 -27.11 -31.10
CA LYS A 193 -1.47 -28.37 -31.53
C LYS A 193 -0.05 -28.15 -32.04
N ALA A 194 0.23 -27.01 -32.66
CA ALA A 194 1.58 -26.61 -33.09
C ALA A 194 2.45 -26.11 -31.91
N GLY A 195 1.97 -26.09 -30.67
CA GLY A 195 2.71 -25.66 -29.49
C GLY A 195 2.98 -24.16 -29.43
N LYS A 196 2.23 -23.33 -30.15
CA LYS A 196 2.41 -21.87 -30.10
C LYS A 196 2.00 -21.34 -28.72
N PRO A 197 2.87 -20.55 -28.05
CA PRO A 197 2.52 -19.92 -26.81
C PRO A 197 1.46 -18.83 -27.03
N TYR A 198 0.54 -18.71 -26.07
CA TYR A 198 -0.52 -17.70 -26.12
C TYR A 198 -0.72 -16.99 -24.77
N VAL A 199 -1.35 -15.83 -24.83
CA VAL A 199 -1.95 -15.17 -23.66
C VAL A 199 -3.46 -15.22 -23.80
N LEU A 200 -4.21 -15.24 -22.68
CA LEU A 200 -5.66 -15.09 -22.72
C LEU A 200 -6.01 -13.61 -22.66
N ARG A 201 -6.82 -13.12 -23.59
CA ARG A 201 -7.31 -11.73 -23.61
C ARG A 201 -8.80 -11.64 -23.34
N LEU A 202 -9.19 -10.55 -22.68
CA LEU A 202 -10.57 -10.12 -22.61
C LEU A 202 -11.05 -9.75 -24.04
N ARG A 203 -12.29 -10.08 -24.37
CA ARG A 203 -13.00 -9.53 -25.51
C ARG A 203 -13.79 -8.33 -25.01
N SER A 204 -13.16 -7.16 -25.00
CA SER A 204 -13.83 -5.93 -24.55
C SER A 204 -15.13 -5.66 -25.29
N GLN A 205 -16.14 -5.22 -24.57
CA GLN A 205 -17.45 -4.86 -25.08
C GLN A 205 -17.66 -3.35 -25.15
N GLY A 206 -16.64 -2.57 -24.73
CA GLY A 206 -16.73 -1.13 -24.69
C GLY A 206 -16.70 -0.45 -26.07
N SER A 207 -17.13 0.78 -26.10
CA SER A 207 -17.19 1.62 -27.29
C SER A 207 -16.39 2.91 -27.08
N PRO A 208 -15.64 3.37 -28.10
CA PRO A 208 -14.89 4.62 -27.99
C PRO A 208 -15.79 5.87 -27.85
N ASP A 209 -17.07 5.74 -28.22
CA ASP A 209 -18.03 6.84 -28.21
C ASP A 209 -18.85 6.91 -26.90
N LYS A 210 -18.54 6.02 -25.93
CA LYS A 210 -19.29 5.93 -24.67
C LYS A 210 -18.41 6.24 -23.47
N GLU A 211 -19.05 6.74 -22.44
CA GLU A 211 -18.46 7.00 -21.14
C GLU A 211 -19.17 6.21 -20.04
N ILE A 212 -18.42 5.87 -19.02
CA ILE A 212 -18.94 5.37 -17.75
C ILE A 212 -18.97 6.51 -16.73
N THR A 213 -19.95 6.48 -15.84
CA THR A 213 -19.93 7.28 -14.62
C THR A 213 -19.33 6.44 -13.51
N PHE A 214 -18.13 6.82 -13.07
CA PHE A 214 -17.41 6.16 -11.99
C PHE A 214 -17.52 7.02 -10.73
N VAL A 215 -18.01 6.43 -9.64
CA VAL A 215 -18.15 7.14 -8.35
C VAL A 215 -17.00 6.74 -7.43
N ASP A 216 -16.11 7.70 -7.19
CA ASP A 216 -15.00 7.57 -6.26
C ASP A 216 -15.39 8.14 -4.90
N ALA A 217 -15.08 7.41 -3.81
CA ALA A 217 -15.48 7.81 -2.46
C ALA A 217 -14.79 9.11 -1.96
N ILE A 218 -13.62 9.45 -2.54
CA ILE A 218 -12.86 10.66 -2.20
C ILE A 218 -13.14 11.76 -3.22
N LYS A 219 -13.10 11.43 -4.51
CA LYS A 219 -13.13 12.42 -5.61
C LYS A 219 -14.54 12.71 -6.11
N GLY A 220 -15.53 11.91 -5.69
CA GLY A 220 -16.90 12.02 -6.17
C GLY A 220 -17.13 11.42 -7.55
N GLU A 221 -18.09 11.93 -8.29
CA GLU A 221 -18.45 11.44 -9.61
C GLU A 221 -17.43 11.86 -10.68
N ILE A 222 -16.94 10.89 -11.44
CA ILE A 222 -15.95 11.06 -12.50
C ILE A 222 -16.48 10.40 -13.78
N LYS A 223 -16.46 11.11 -14.90
CA LYS A 223 -16.72 10.54 -16.21
C LYS A 223 -15.44 10.05 -16.85
N LEU A 224 -15.45 8.82 -17.30
CA LEU A 224 -14.30 8.15 -17.93
C LEU A 224 -14.78 7.46 -19.23
N PRO A 225 -13.95 7.41 -20.30
CA PRO A 225 -14.28 6.61 -21.47
C PRO A 225 -14.40 5.14 -21.11
N GLU A 226 -15.27 4.40 -21.81
CA GLU A 226 -15.31 2.94 -21.70
C GLU A 226 -13.95 2.32 -22.08
N ASN A 227 -13.62 1.17 -21.49
CA ASN A 227 -12.46 0.39 -21.93
C ASN A 227 -12.78 -0.25 -23.29
N ILE A 228 -11.91 -0.03 -24.27
CA ILE A 228 -11.99 -0.67 -25.60
C ILE A 228 -10.89 -1.69 -25.83
N HIS A 229 -9.93 -1.79 -24.92
CA HIS A 229 -8.77 -2.66 -25.07
C HIS A 229 -9.07 -4.10 -24.66
N ASP A 230 -8.67 -5.04 -25.49
CA ASP A 230 -8.66 -6.47 -25.19
C ASP A 230 -7.43 -6.76 -24.29
N ILE A 231 -7.56 -6.42 -23.01
CA ILE A 231 -6.48 -6.59 -22.04
C ILE A 231 -6.09 -8.05 -21.87
N VAL A 232 -4.84 -8.30 -21.50
CA VAL A 232 -4.41 -9.64 -21.11
C VAL A 232 -4.98 -10.01 -19.75
N LEU A 233 -5.70 -11.12 -19.67
CA LEU A 233 -6.20 -11.70 -18.43
C LEU A 233 -5.18 -12.66 -17.81
N LEU A 234 -4.72 -13.65 -18.63
CA LEU A 234 -3.67 -14.60 -18.25
C LEU A 234 -2.46 -14.45 -19.15
N LYS A 235 -1.29 -14.44 -18.55
CA LYS A 235 0.00 -14.44 -19.23
C LYS A 235 0.31 -15.82 -19.84
N LYS A 236 1.40 -15.91 -20.63
CA LYS A 236 1.85 -17.16 -21.26
C LYS A 236 2.13 -18.31 -20.29
N ASP A 237 2.45 -17.99 -19.05
CA ASP A 237 2.68 -18.95 -17.95
C ASP A 237 1.40 -19.30 -17.17
N GLY A 238 0.24 -18.84 -17.62
CA GLY A 238 -1.06 -19.05 -16.95
C GLY A 238 -1.31 -18.18 -15.72
N ILE A 239 -0.33 -17.36 -15.32
CA ILE A 239 -0.47 -16.44 -14.19
C ILE A 239 -1.31 -15.22 -14.60
N PRO A 240 -2.27 -14.76 -13.77
CA PRO A 240 -3.10 -13.62 -14.11
C PRO A 240 -2.30 -12.31 -14.17
N THR A 241 -2.84 -11.35 -14.90
CA THR A 241 -2.44 -9.96 -14.77
C THR A 241 -3.09 -9.34 -13.53
N TYR A 242 -2.53 -8.21 -13.07
CA TYR A 242 -3.08 -7.45 -11.93
C TYR A 242 -4.58 -7.18 -12.06
N HIS A 243 -5.04 -6.71 -13.22
CA HIS A 243 -6.45 -6.33 -13.41
C HIS A 243 -7.40 -7.49 -13.19
N PHE A 244 -7.06 -8.66 -13.71
CA PHE A 244 -7.91 -9.85 -13.60
C PHE A 244 -7.89 -10.44 -12.19
N ALA A 245 -6.69 -10.58 -11.61
CA ALA A 245 -6.53 -11.05 -10.23
C ALA A 245 -7.25 -10.15 -9.23
N HIS A 246 -7.09 -8.82 -9.37
CA HIS A 246 -7.76 -7.83 -8.54
C HIS A 246 -9.29 -7.99 -8.52
N ALA A 247 -9.91 -8.10 -9.71
CA ALA A 247 -11.36 -8.20 -9.78
C ALA A 247 -11.91 -9.47 -9.09
N ILE A 248 -11.24 -10.63 -9.30
CA ILE A 248 -11.64 -11.92 -8.73
C ILE A 248 -11.39 -11.96 -7.22
N ASP A 249 -10.21 -11.52 -6.79
CA ASP A 249 -9.82 -11.59 -5.38
C ASP A 249 -10.64 -10.64 -4.52
N ASP A 250 -10.82 -9.41 -4.93
CA ASP A 250 -11.61 -8.45 -4.16
C ASP A 250 -13.09 -8.90 -4.08
N HIS A 251 -13.62 -9.54 -5.12
CA HIS A 251 -14.94 -10.14 -5.07
C HIS A 251 -15.01 -11.32 -4.09
N LEU A 252 -14.13 -12.32 -4.22
CA LEU A 252 -14.18 -13.54 -3.41
C LEU A 252 -13.74 -13.34 -1.97
N MET A 253 -12.82 -12.40 -1.71
CA MET A 253 -12.44 -12.02 -0.35
C MET A 253 -13.44 -11.04 0.29
N ARG A 254 -14.51 -10.69 -0.46
CA ARG A 254 -15.63 -9.85 -0.02
C ARG A 254 -15.18 -8.42 0.37
N THR A 255 -14.21 -7.88 -0.34
CA THR A 255 -13.79 -6.49 -0.22
C THR A 255 -14.94 -5.57 -0.54
N THR A 256 -15.21 -4.62 0.34
CA THR A 256 -16.26 -3.61 0.13
C THR A 256 -15.71 -2.28 -0.32
N THR A 257 -14.47 -1.97 0.10
CA THR A 257 -13.82 -0.69 -0.19
C THR A 257 -12.36 -0.91 -0.56
N VAL A 258 -11.94 -0.34 -1.68
CA VAL A 258 -10.59 -0.41 -2.25
C VAL A 258 -9.93 0.94 -2.12
N VAL A 259 -8.98 1.09 -1.19
CA VAL A 259 -8.11 2.26 -1.10
C VAL A 259 -6.87 2.03 -1.93
N ARG A 260 -6.52 2.97 -2.79
CA ARG A 260 -5.29 2.90 -3.62
C ARG A 260 -4.86 4.28 -4.11
N GLY A 261 -3.63 4.40 -4.60
CA GLY A 261 -3.10 5.65 -5.13
C GLY A 261 -3.86 6.16 -6.36
N GLY A 262 -3.91 7.47 -6.51
CA GLY A 262 -4.62 8.14 -7.62
C GLY A 262 -4.12 7.79 -9.02
N GLU A 263 -2.91 7.24 -9.14
CA GLU A 263 -2.35 6.72 -10.41
C GLU A 263 -3.18 5.59 -11.01
N TRP A 264 -3.91 4.85 -10.18
CA TRP A 264 -4.75 3.74 -10.61
C TRP A 264 -6.10 4.16 -11.17
N LEU A 265 -6.45 5.46 -11.09
CA LEU A 265 -7.71 5.96 -11.62
C LEU A 265 -7.86 5.72 -13.13
N ALA A 266 -6.75 5.81 -13.88
CA ALA A 266 -6.73 5.50 -15.30
C ALA A 266 -7.12 4.05 -15.65
N SER A 267 -7.02 3.12 -14.68
CA SER A 267 -7.42 1.72 -14.83
C SER A 267 -8.88 1.47 -14.44
N ALA A 268 -9.59 2.45 -13.92
CA ALA A 268 -10.98 2.29 -13.47
C ALA A 268 -11.93 1.78 -14.57
N PRO A 269 -11.84 2.21 -15.84
CA PRO A 269 -12.68 1.67 -16.91
C PRO A 269 -12.48 0.17 -17.14
N ILE A 270 -11.24 -0.31 -17.03
CA ILE A 270 -10.90 -1.75 -17.15
C ILE A 270 -11.56 -2.54 -16.01
N HIS A 271 -11.44 -2.06 -14.78
CA HIS A 271 -12.03 -2.74 -13.63
C HIS A 271 -13.55 -2.70 -13.67
N TYR A 272 -14.13 -1.56 -14.08
CA TYR A 272 -15.57 -1.42 -14.27
C TYR A 272 -16.10 -2.49 -15.24
N GLU A 273 -15.46 -2.66 -16.40
CA GLU A 273 -15.84 -3.68 -17.39
C GLU A 273 -15.66 -5.09 -16.84
N LEU A 274 -14.53 -5.39 -16.18
CA LEU A 274 -14.26 -6.72 -15.63
C LEU A 274 -15.31 -7.13 -14.57
N PHE A 275 -15.61 -6.25 -13.61
CA PHE A 275 -16.64 -6.55 -12.61
C PHE A 275 -18.00 -6.80 -13.24
N HIS A 276 -18.35 -6.01 -14.25
CA HIS A 276 -19.60 -6.17 -14.99
C HIS A 276 -19.68 -7.50 -15.76
N LEU A 277 -18.62 -7.81 -16.52
CA LEU A 277 -18.57 -9.04 -17.32
C LEU A 277 -18.49 -10.31 -16.47
N LEU A 278 -17.83 -10.25 -15.31
CA LEU A 278 -17.79 -11.34 -14.34
C LEU A 278 -19.10 -11.48 -13.54
N GLY A 279 -20.01 -10.50 -13.63
CA GLY A 279 -21.26 -10.49 -12.86
C GLY A 279 -21.06 -10.13 -11.38
N PHE A 280 -19.96 -9.46 -11.05
CA PHE A 280 -19.60 -9.09 -9.69
C PHE A 280 -20.15 -7.74 -9.30
N LYS A 281 -20.49 -7.58 -8.01
CA LYS A 281 -20.71 -6.27 -7.44
C LYS A 281 -19.36 -5.56 -7.27
N MET A 282 -19.21 -4.42 -7.90
CA MET A 282 -18.00 -3.61 -7.77
C MET A 282 -17.89 -3.02 -6.35
N PRO A 283 -16.71 -3.06 -5.69
CA PRO A 283 -16.46 -2.39 -4.42
C PRO A 283 -16.50 -0.87 -4.60
N ALA A 284 -16.63 -0.13 -3.51
CA ALA A 284 -16.35 1.30 -3.50
C ALA A 284 -14.85 1.52 -3.72
N TYR A 285 -14.47 2.51 -4.51
CA TYR A 285 -13.08 2.90 -4.69
C TYR A 285 -12.81 4.24 -3.99
N ALA A 286 -11.64 4.33 -3.37
CA ALA A 286 -11.13 5.54 -2.74
C ALA A 286 -9.71 5.81 -3.25
N HIS A 287 -9.59 6.67 -4.27
CA HIS A 287 -8.29 7.01 -4.86
C HIS A 287 -7.62 8.15 -4.08
N THR A 288 -6.64 7.78 -3.27
CA THR A 288 -5.89 8.72 -2.43
C THR A 288 -5.02 9.67 -3.24
N ALA A 289 -4.83 10.87 -2.73
CA ALA A 289 -3.91 11.82 -3.31
C ALA A 289 -2.45 11.36 -3.15
N HIS A 290 -1.59 11.75 -4.10
CA HIS A 290 -0.15 11.49 -4.00
C HIS A 290 0.47 12.30 -2.86
N LEU A 291 1.49 11.73 -2.22
CA LEU A 291 2.38 12.48 -1.35
C LEU A 291 3.29 13.36 -2.22
N MET A 292 3.19 14.66 -2.00
CA MET A 292 3.92 15.71 -2.71
C MET A 292 4.95 16.33 -1.79
N LYS A 293 5.98 16.95 -2.36
CA LYS A 293 7.00 17.73 -1.66
C LYS A 293 7.24 19.02 -2.43
N PHE A 294 7.66 20.07 -1.73
CA PHE A 294 8.20 21.25 -2.41
C PHE A 294 9.53 20.89 -3.08
N ASP A 295 9.67 21.32 -4.31
CA ASP A 295 10.92 21.22 -5.07
C ASP A 295 11.67 22.55 -4.91
N GLU A 296 12.80 22.52 -4.21
CA GLU A 296 13.61 23.70 -3.94
C GLU A 296 14.23 24.30 -5.22
N GLU A 297 14.45 23.46 -6.25
CA GLU A 297 15.04 23.90 -7.52
C GLU A 297 14.03 24.66 -8.39
N THR A 298 12.77 24.20 -8.40
CA THR A 298 11.74 24.77 -9.29
C THR A 298 10.74 25.68 -8.57
N GLY A 299 10.70 25.65 -7.23
CA GLY A 299 9.73 26.35 -6.40
C GLY A 299 8.29 25.79 -6.51
N GLY A 300 8.13 24.64 -7.20
CA GLY A 300 6.86 23.97 -7.41
C GLY A 300 6.63 22.78 -6.48
N LYS A 301 5.47 22.12 -6.61
CA LYS A 301 5.19 20.85 -5.94
C LYS A 301 5.51 19.69 -6.88
N ARG A 302 6.21 18.69 -6.40
CA ARG A 302 6.46 17.42 -7.12
C ARG A 302 6.09 16.21 -6.28
N LYS A 303 5.81 15.09 -6.91
CA LYS A 303 5.64 13.80 -6.23
C LYS A 303 6.97 13.38 -5.60
N LEU A 304 6.91 12.82 -4.37
CA LEU A 304 8.07 12.15 -3.78
C LEU A 304 8.56 11.02 -4.68
N SER A 305 9.87 10.88 -4.81
CA SER A 305 10.49 9.89 -5.68
C SER A 305 11.58 9.09 -4.98
N LYS A 306 11.65 7.79 -5.26
CA LYS A 306 12.64 6.85 -4.68
C LYS A 306 14.10 7.30 -4.87
N ARG A 307 14.39 8.03 -5.97
CA ARG A 307 15.78 8.43 -6.31
C ARG A 307 16.23 9.72 -5.61
N LYS A 308 15.30 10.62 -5.31
CA LYS A 308 15.60 11.97 -4.78
C LYS A 308 15.29 12.11 -3.29
N ASP A 309 14.38 11.30 -2.76
CA ASP A 309 13.79 11.51 -1.43
C ASP A 309 13.95 10.26 -0.56
N PRO A 310 15.01 10.18 0.29
CA PRO A 310 15.20 9.06 1.22
C PRO A 310 14.03 8.89 2.18
N GLU A 311 13.37 9.99 2.56
CA GLU A 311 12.16 10.02 3.39
C GLU A 311 10.94 9.36 2.73
N LEU A 312 11.03 8.92 1.49
CA LEU A 312 10.01 8.07 0.89
C LEU A 312 10.05 6.64 1.43
N SER A 313 11.25 6.13 1.81
CA SER A 313 11.41 4.78 2.36
C SER A 313 10.91 4.70 3.80
N LEU A 314 10.11 3.69 4.15
CA LEU A 314 9.72 3.44 5.54
C LEU A 314 10.89 3.00 6.41
N ASP A 315 11.89 2.33 5.84
CA ASP A 315 13.14 1.99 6.54
C ASP A 315 13.91 3.20 7.04
N TYR A 316 13.78 4.35 6.38
CA TYR A 316 14.36 5.61 6.85
C TYR A 316 13.86 5.95 8.25
N TYR A 317 12.53 5.92 8.45
CA TYR A 317 11.93 6.26 9.74
C TYR A 317 12.20 5.20 10.81
N ARG A 318 12.18 3.92 10.44
CA ARG A 318 12.47 2.81 11.37
C ARG A 318 13.91 2.85 11.86
N LYS A 319 14.87 3.03 10.95
CA LYS A 319 16.31 3.09 11.29
C LYS A 319 16.68 4.33 12.10
N ASP A 320 16.09 5.49 11.80
CA ASP A 320 16.28 6.69 12.61
C ASP A 320 15.49 6.63 13.94
N GLY A 321 14.51 5.71 14.06
CA GLY A 321 13.72 5.48 15.27
C GLY A 321 12.64 6.54 15.48
N TYR A 322 11.85 6.84 14.44
CA TYR A 322 10.63 7.63 14.62
C TYR A 322 9.59 6.78 15.35
N HIS A 323 9.02 7.33 16.41
CA HIS A 323 8.04 6.60 17.21
C HIS A 323 6.77 6.29 16.38
N PRO A 324 6.26 5.04 16.38
CA PRO A 324 5.11 4.64 15.55
C PRO A 324 3.89 5.54 15.69
N TYR A 325 3.52 5.85 16.93
CA TYR A 325 2.40 6.73 17.22
C TYR A 325 2.55 8.13 16.59
N THR A 326 3.75 8.72 16.63
CA THR A 326 3.98 10.05 16.04
C THR A 326 3.82 10.02 14.52
N MET A 327 4.23 8.93 13.89
CA MET A 327 4.04 8.73 12.46
C MET A 327 2.56 8.58 12.10
N LYS A 328 1.78 7.83 12.88
CA LYS A 328 0.32 7.73 12.69
C LYS A 328 -0.37 9.09 12.84
N VAL A 329 -0.04 9.86 13.89
CA VAL A 329 -0.56 11.22 14.10
C VAL A 329 -0.26 12.10 12.90
N TYR A 330 0.99 12.11 12.43
CA TYR A 330 1.39 12.90 11.27
C TYR A 330 0.62 12.49 10.00
N LEU A 331 0.53 11.19 9.71
CA LEU A 331 -0.17 10.70 8.53
C LEU A 331 -1.67 10.98 8.58
N LEU A 332 -2.30 10.90 9.75
CA LEU A 332 -3.71 11.27 9.92
C LEU A 332 -3.96 12.75 9.64
N THR A 333 -3.01 13.65 9.96
CA THR A 333 -3.14 15.07 9.57
C THR A 333 -3.08 15.27 8.06
N LEU A 334 -2.38 14.39 7.33
CA LEU A 334 -2.32 14.42 5.88
C LEU A 334 -3.53 13.74 5.23
N LEU A 335 -4.06 12.70 5.87
CA LEU A 335 -5.19 11.92 5.36
C LEU A 335 -6.51 12.68 5.49
N ASN A 336 -6.77 13.29 6.65
CA ASN A 336 -8.09 13.81 6.98
C ASN A 336 -8.01 15.22 7.53
N SER A 337 -8.64 16.17 6.84
CA SER A 337 -8.56 17.60 7.13
C SER A 337 -9.08 18.00 8.53
N ASN A 338 -9.88 17.14 9.19
CA ASN A 338 -10.46 17.42 10.50
C ASN A 338 -9.63 16.83 11.66
N PHE A 339 -8.58 16.04 11.35
CA PHE A 339 -7.87 15.30 12.40
C PHE A 339 -7.09 16.23 13.34
N GLU A 340 -6.40 17.22 12.80
CA GLU A 340 -5.54 18.13 13.57
C GLU A 340 -6.38 18.88 14.63
N GLU A 341 -7.51 19.47 14.22
CA GLU A 341 -8.43 20.16 15.15
C GLU A 341 -9.01 19.21 16.20
N TRP A 342 -9.37 17.99 15.80
CA TRP A 342 -9.87 16.98 16.72
C TRP A 342 -8.82 16.56 17.74
N HIS A 343 -7.58 16.33 17.32
CA HIS A 343 -6.47 15.91 18.17
C HIS A 343 -6.06 17.00 19.17
N GLU A 344 -6.07 18.27 18.75
CA GLU A 344 -5.84 19.41 19.65
C GLU A 344 -6.97 19.54 20.69
N LYS A 345 -8.20 19.32 20.30
CA LYS A 345 -9.37 19.41 21.18
C LYS A 345 -9.47 18.27 22.19
N PHE A 346 -8.98 17.09 21.83
CA PHE A 346 -9.03 15.87 22.61
C PHE A 346 -7.65 15.21 22.76
N PRO A 347 -6.68 15.89 23.43
CA PRO A 347 -5.29 15.47 23.48
C PRO A 347 -5.05 14.15 24.24
N ASP A 348 -5.99 13.75 25.10
CA ASP A 348 -5.91 12.54 25.93
C ASP A 348 -6.70 11.36 25.32
N LYS A 349 -7.35 11.54 24.17
CA LYS A 349 -8.06 10.47 23.49
C LYS A 349 -7.13 9.65 22.60
N ASP A 350 -7.40 8.35 22.52
CA ASP A 350 -6.78 7.49 21.54
C ASP A 350 -7.12 7.99 20.12
N ILE A 351 -6.11 8.07 19.23
CA ILE A 351 -6.31 8.46 17.83
C ILE A 351 -7.27 7.53 17.09
N ASN A 352 -7.44 6.31 17.58
CA ASN A 352 -8.42 5.34 17.07
C ASN A 352 -9.87 5.75 17.32
N GLU A 353 -10.13 6.64 18.30
CA GLU A 353 -11.46 7.22 18.54
C GLU A 353 -11.80 8.35 17.56
N PHE A 354 -10.84 8.78 16.74
CA PHE A 354 -11.11 9.80 15.73
C PHE A 354 -12.19 9.35 14.75
N PRO A 355 -13.27 10.12 14.55
CA PRO A 355 -14.34 9.76 13.60
C PRO A 355 -13.87 9.94 12.15
N PHE A 356 -13.04 9.02 11.70
CA PHE A 356 -12.46 9.04 10.36
C PHE A 356 -13.55 9.03 9.28
N SER A 357 -13.47 9.94 8.32
CA SER A 357 -14.43 10.05 7.21
C SER A 357 -13.69 10.06 5.87
N VAL A 358 -14.12 9.20 4.95
CA VAL A 358 -13.56 9.13 3.60
C VAL A 358 -13.82 10.40 2.82
N GLU A 359 -14.98 11.04 3.02
CA GLU A 359 -15.38 12.29 2.37
C GLU A 359 -14.52 13.49 2.82
N LYS A 360 -13.81 13.36 3.94
CA LYS A 360 -12.89 14.38 4.47
C LYS A 360 -11.44 14.09 4.14
N MET A 361 -11.17 13.02 3.41
CA MET A 361 -9.83 12.74 2.90
C MET A 361 -9.40 13.78 1.86
N ASN A 362 -8.10 14.09 1.84
CA ASN A 362 -7.55 15.07 0.92
C ASN A 362 -7.68 14.59 -0.54
N GLN A 363 -8.32 15.41 -1.38
CA GLN A 363 -8.51 15.16 -2.81
C GLN A 363 -7.30 15.57 -3.67
N SER A 364 -6.59 16.63 -3.26
CA SER A 364 -5.37 17.15 -3.87
C SER A 364 -4.14 16.65 -3.12
N GLY A 365 -2.97 16.63 -3.77
CA GLY A 365 -1.74 16.07 -3.18
C GLY A 365 -1.47 16.49 -1.74
N ALA A 366 -1.28 15.51 -0.87
CA ALA A 366 -0.88 15.73 0.52
C ALA A 366 0.59 16.19 0.55
N LEU A 367 0.84 17.39 1.08
CA LEU A 367 2.19 17.95 1.11
C LEU A 367 2.96 17.36 2.30
N PHE A 368 3.99 16.57 2.00
CA PHE A 368 4.94 16.11 3.00
C PHE A 368 5.80 17.27 3.48
N ASP A 369 5.78 17.49 4.79
CA ASP A 369 6.52 18.55 5.49
C ASP A 369 7.27 17.92 6.67
N LYS A 370 8.60 17.89 6.55
CA LYS A 370 9.48 17.29 7.56
C LYS A 370 9.49 18.09 8.85
N ASP A 371 9.41 19.42 8.77
CA ASP A 371 9.39 20.29 9.97
C ASP A 371 8.09 20.09 10.75
N LYS A 372 6.95 19.95 10.04
CA LYS A 372 5.67 19.58 10.67
C LYS A 372 5.76 18.21 11.35
N LEU A 373 6.35 17.21 10.69
CA LEU A 373 6.59 15.89 11.29
C LEU A 373 7.42 16.01 12.57
N HIS A 374 8.55 16.71 12.52
CA HIS A 374 9.42 16.90 13.69
C HIS A 374 8.70 17.64 14.83
N ASN A 375 7.87 18.63 14.53
CA ASN A 375 7.08 19.32 15.54
C ASN A 375 6.05 18.39 16.19
N ILE A 376 5.40 17.49 15.43
CA ILE A 376 4.52 16.45 15.97
C ILE A 376 5.32 15.50 16.86
N CYS A 377 6.49 15.01 16.41
CA CYS A 377 7.35 14.15 17.22
C CYS A 377 7.69 14.79 18.56
N LYS A 378 8.15 16.06 18.57
CA LYS A 378 8.47 16.81 19.79
C LYS A 378 7.27 16.91 20.73
N ASN A 379 6.09 17.19 20.20
CA ASN A 379 4.89 17.33 20.99
C ASN A 379 4.46 15.99 21.60
N GLU A 380 4.40 14.92 20.80
CA GLU A 380 3.92 13.62 21.25
C GLU A 380 4.92 12.94 22.20
N LEU A 381 6.23 12.94 21.89
CA LEU A 381 7.23 12.39 22.80
C LEU A 381 7.28 13.14 24.14
N SER A 382 6.97 14.44 24.16
CA SER A 382 6.91 15.18 25.43
C SER A 382 5.75 14.77 26.36
N LYS A 383 4.78 13.98 25.87
CA LYS A 383 3.65 13.47 26.66
C LYS A 383 3.96 12.12 27.33
N LEU A 384 4.96 11.38 26.81
CA LEU A 384 5.35 10.08 27.34
C LEU A 384 5.88 10.20 28.78
N SER A 385 5.73 9.13 29.55
CA SER A 385 6.51 8.93 30.78
C SER A 385 7.97 8.59 30.44
N GLU A 386 8.84 8.70 31.41
CA GLU A 386 10.25 8.31 31.23
C GLU A 386 10.39 6.79 31.00
N GLU A 387 9.49 6.00 31.58
CA GLU A 387 9.46 4.54 31.36
C GLU A 387 9.04 4.19 29.93
N GLU A 388 7.98 4.80 29.42
CA GLU A 388 7.52 4.59 28.03
C GLU A 388 8.60 4.99 27.02
N LEU A 389 9.29 6.11 27.25
CA LEU A 389 10.39 6.53 26.39
C LEU A 389 11.58 5.59 26.52
N TYR A 390 11.89 5.10 27.74
CA TYR A 390 12.95 4.11 27.98
C TYR A 390 12.68 2.83 27.20
N ASP A 391 11.49 2.26 27.30
CA ASP A 391 11.12 1.00 26.66
C ASP A 391 11.19 1.13 25.14
N PHE A 392 10.70 2.23 24.58
CA PHE A 392 10.81 2.53 23.15
C PHE A 392 12.27 2.60 22.68
N LEU A 393 13.12 3.34 23.40
CA LEU A 393 14.53 3.50 23.05
C LEU A 393 15.31 2.19 23.21
N TYR A 394 15.00 1.39 24.23
CA TYR A 394 15.61 0.09 24.45
C TYR A 394 15.29 -0.90 23.32
N ASP A 395 14.03 -0.98 22.93
CA ASP A 395 13.61 -1.86 21.83
C ASP A 395 14.22 -1.44 20.49
N TRP A 396 14.27 -0.14 20.22
CA TRP A 396 14.94 0.39 19.03
C TRP A 396 16.44 0.07 19.03
N ALA A 397 17.12 0.27 20.16
CA ALA A 397 18.56 0.03 20.28
C ALA A 397 18.90 -1.45 20.09
N LYS A 398 18.11 -2.39 20.63
CA LYS A 398 18.30 -3.85 20.42
C LYS A 398 18.30 -4.20 18.92
N GLU A 399 17.49 -3.55 18.14
CA GLU A 399 17.36 -3.84 16.70
C GLU A 399 18.43 -3.11 15.87
N ASN A 400 18.74 -1.85 16.20
CA ASN A 400 19.53 -0.98 15.32
C ASN A 400 20.95 -0.70 15.83
N GLU A 401 21.20 -0.83 17.14
CA GLU A 401 22.48 -0.52 17.81
C GLU A 401 22.82 -1.60 18.87
N PRO A 402 22.79 -2.91 18.54
CA PRO A 402 22.92 -3.99 19.52
C PRO A 402 24.23 -3.94 20.32
N GLU A 403 25.30 -3.42 19.73
CA GLU A 403 26.60 -3.24 20.38
C GLU A 403 26.61 -2.16 21.47
N ASN A 404 25.67 -1.24 21.42
CA ASN A 404 25.55 -0.14 22.36
C ASN A 404 24.52 -0.40 23.49
N VAL A 405 23.75 -1.47 23.41
CA VAL A 405 22.68 -1.77 24.39
C VAL A 405 23.20 -1.84 25.83
N GLU A 406 24.26 -2.60 26.06
CA GLU A 406 24.84 -2.72 27.42
C GLU A 406 25.40 -1.39 27.93
N LYS A 407 26.03 -0.60 27.04
CA LYS A 407 26.57 0.71 27.36
C LYS A 407 25.48 1.71 27.79
N TRP A 408 24.37 1.73 27.07
CA TRP A 408 23.29 2.71 27.30
C TRP A 408 22.29 2.24 28.36
N PHE A 409 22.00 0.96 28.43
CA PHE A 409 20.91 0.40 29.23
C PHE A 409 21.37 -0.53 30.35
N GLY A 410 22.69 -0.81 30.50
CA GLY A 410 23.21 -1.64 31.55
C GLY A 410 22.93 -1.10 32.97
N ASP A 411 22.80 0.23 33.11
CA ASP A 411 22.30 0.89 34.31
C ASP A 411 20.95 1.58 34.01
N ARG A 412 19.86 0.87 34.33
CA ARG A 412 18.49 1.38 34.07
C ARG A 412 18.19 2.68 34.80
N GLU A 413 18.61 2.79 36.09
CA GLU A 413 18.31 4.00 36.87
C GLU A 413 19.05 5.20 36.34
N LYS A 414 20.30 5.08 35.94
CA LYS A 414 21.10 6.13 35.29
C LYS A 414 20.38 6.59 34.01
N MET A 415 19.96 5.67 33.16
CA MET A 415 19.27 6.01 31.91
C MET A 415 17.95 6.75 32.17
N LEU A 416 17.14 6.30 33.12
CA LEU A 416 15.90 6.97 33.51
C LEU A 416 16.16 8.39 34.04
N GLN A 417 17.23 8.61 34.83
CA GLN A 417 17.60 9.95 35.31
C GLN A 417 17.99 10.88 34.16
N ILE A 418 18.73 10.37 33.18
CA ILE A 418 19.08 11.11 31.97
C ILE A 418 17.82 11.50 31.20
N LEU A 419 16.91 10.55 30.98
CA LEU A 419 15.66 10.82 30.27
C LEU A 419 14.76 11.83 31.01
N ARG A 420 14.65 11.71 32.35
CA ARG A 420 13.95 12.72 33.19
C ARG A 420 14.49 14.13 32.98
N LEU A 421 15.81 14.26 32.93
CA LEU A 421 16.47 15.53 32.69
C LEU A 421 16.12 16.12 31.32
N TYR A 422 16.24 15.29 30.26
CA TYR A 422 15.96 15.75 28.88
C TYR A 422 14.49 16.01 28.63
N MET A 423 13.59 15.25 29.23
CA MET A 423 12.16 15.47 29.12
C MET A 423 11.67 16.64 29.98
N GLY A 424 12.50 17.12 30.92
CA GLY A 424 12.11 18.13 31.88
C GLY A 424 11.02 17.67 32.84
N VAL A 425 11.11 16.42 33.32
CA VAL A 425 10.18 15.85 34.30
C VAL A 425 10.32 16.64 35.62
N GLY A 426 9.19 17.11 36.19
CA GLY A 426 9.18 17.96 37.38
C GLY A 426 9.42 19.45 37.11
N ALA A 427 9.79 19.84 35.89
CA ALA A 427 9.92 21.23 35.51
C ALA A 427 8.54 21.89 35.28
N LYS A 428 8.49 23.23 35.38
CA LYS A 428 7.24 24.02 35.12
C LYS A 428 6.65 23.74 33.72
N ARG A 429 7.48 23.37 32.75
CA ARG A 429 7.09 22.97 31.39
C ARG A 429 7.97 21.82 30.94
N ARG A 430 7.37 20.80 30.32
CA ARG A 430 8.10 19.73 29.63
C ARG A 430 8.95 20.29 28.50
N ARG A 431 10.13 19.71 28.31
CA ARG A 431 10.97 20.03 27.15
C ARG A 431 10.40 19.38 25.90
N LYS A 432 10.61 20.03 24.76
CA LYS A 432 10.12 19.57 23.44
C LYS A 432 11.27 19.53 22.42
N ASP A 433 12.34 18.83 22.79
CA ASP A 433 13.56 18.77 21.98
C ASP A 433 13.75 17.39 21.34
N LEU A 434 13.10 16.34 21.88
CA LEU A 434 13.24 14.96 21.46
C LEU A 434 12.35 14.66 20.27
N MET A 435 12.88 14.02 19.21
CA MET A 435 12.17 13.76 17.96
C MET A 435 12.14 12.31 17.56
N TYR A 436 13.29 11.61 17.60
CA TYR A 436 13.45 10.22 17.20
C TYR A 436 14.67 9.61 17.88
N ALA A 437 14.74 8.29 18.00
CA ALA A 437 15.71 7.58 18.82
C ALA A 437 17.17 7.98 18.52
N LYS A 438 17.59 7.96 17.27
CA LYS A 438 18.96 8.30 16.87
C LYS A 438 19.36 9.69 17.34
N GLN A 439 18.51 10.69 17.12
CA GLN A 439 18.75 12.06 17.59
C GLN A 439 18.81 12.14 19.13
N ILE A 440 18.00 11.34 19.84
CA ILE A 440 18.03 11.32 21.31
C ILE A 440 19.37 10.77 21.77
N PHE A 441 19.86 9.65 21.19
CA PHE A 441 21.18 9.13 21.54
C PHE A 441 22.33 10.08 21.21
N GLU A 442 22.27 10.78 20.10
CA GLU A 442 23.23 11.85 19.78
C GLU A 442 23.25 12.94 20.87
N LEU A 443 22.08 13.33 21.37
CA LEU A 443 21.97 14.32 22.45
C LEU A 443 22.48 13.84 23.81
N ILE A 444 22.37 12.55 24.13
CA ILE A 444 22.72 12.00 25.45
C ILE A 444 24.05 11.24 25.46
N SER A 445 24.71 11.08 24.32
CA SER A 445 25.96 10.29 24.18
C SER A 445 27.03 10.66 25.19
N TYR A 446 27.21 11.95 25.49
CA TYR A 446 28.22 12.42 26.41
C TYR A 446 28.06 11.92 27.86
N PHE A 447 26.90 11.42 28.27
CA PHE A 447 26.72 10.79 29.57
C PHE A 447 27.36 9.38 29.64
N PHE A 448 27.64 8.78 28.49
CA PHE A 448 28.15 7.43 28.36
C PHE A 448 29.59 7.36 27.82
N ASP A 449 29.99 8.37 27.04
CA ASP A 449 31.35 8.48 26.50
C ASP A 449 32.19 9.25 27.51
N GLY A 450 33.02 8.57 28.31
CA GLY A 450 33.86 9.19 29.33
C GLY A 450 34.92 10.18 28.82
N GLU A 451 34.95 10.42 27.50
CA GLU A 451 35.84 11.30 26.79
C GLU A 451 35.11 12.01 25.64
N SER A 452 34.16 12.87 25.93
CA SER A 452 33.69 13.79 24.87
C SER A 452 34.09 15.22 25.17
N ALA A 453 35.38 15.46 25.08
CA ALA A 453 35.87 16.74 24.65
C ALA A 453 36.06 16.69 23.13
N GLU A 454 35.02 16.44 22.36
CA GLU A 454 35.02 16.97 21.00
C GLU A 454 35.09 18.49 21.14
N GLU A 455 36.12 19.07 20.54
CA GLU A 455 36.32 20.47 20.45
C GLU A 455 34.99 21.12 20.04
N MET A 456 34.39 21.90 20.97
CA MET A 456 33.22 22.67 20.65
C MET A 456 33.69 23.82 19.75
N ASP A 457 33.81 23.49 18.46
CA ASP A 457 34.02 24.48 17.43
C ASP A 457 32.83 25.44 17.43
N GLU A 458 33.11 26.67 17.85
CA GLU A 458 32.25 27.86 17.86
C GLU A 458 31.18 27.95 18.96
N PHE A 459 31.61 28.23 20.20
CA PHE A 459 30.77 29.01 21.09
C PHE A 459 30.64 30.44 20.51
N LYS A 460 29.42 30.81 20.13
CA LYS A 460 29.06 32.18 19.76
C LYS A 460 29.07 33.17 20.95
N LEU A 461 29.56 32.73 22.11
CA LEU A 461 29.70 33.51 23.34
C LEU A 461 31.17 33.67 23.62
N ASP A 462 31.56 34.86 24.11
CA ASP A 462 32.93 35.08 24.51
C ASP A 462 33.34 34.20 25.72
N GLU A 463 34.59 33.79 25.82
CA GLU A 463 35.10 32.88 26.84
C GLU A 463 34.84 33.38 28.29
N ASP A 464 34.85 34.71 28.51
CA ASP A 464 34.55 35.32 29.81
C ASP A 464 33.06 35.11 30.20
N MET A 465 32.15 35.15 29.26
CA MET A 465 30.74 34.91 29.49
C MET A 465 30.48 33.42 29.77
N VAL A 466 31.08 32.51 29.03
CA VAL A 466 31.03 31.06 29.27
C VAL A 466 31.58 30.75 30.68
N SER A 467 32.76 31.28 31.04
CA SER A 467 33.36 31.08 32.36
C SER A 467 32.47 31.57 33.50
N LYS A 468 31.80 32.70 33.35
CA LYS A 468 30.87 33.25 34.34
C LYS A 468 29.61 32.38 34.48
N ILE A 469 29.05 31.87 33.36
CA ILE A 469 27.92 30.96 33.37
C ILE A 469 28.28 29.67 34.10
N LEU A 470 29.42 29.04 33.75
CA LEU A 470 29.89 27.81 34.37
C LEU A 470 30.17 27.98 35.86
N LYS A 471 30.85 29.06 36.27
CA LYS A 471 31.07 29.35 37.68
C LYS A 471 29.79 29.62 38.47
N SER A 472 28.81 30.28 37.85
CA SER A 472 27.49 30.51 38.46
C SER A 472 26.66 29.19 38.57
N TYR A 473 26.83 28.28 37.63
CA TYR A 473 26.21 26.97 37.64
C TYR A 473 26.81 26.10 38.75
N LEU A 474 28.13 25.93 38.77
CA LEU A 474 28.84 25.16 39.79
C LEU A 474 28.53 25.66 41.20
N ALA A 475 28.47 26.98 41.41
CA ALA A 475 28.13 27.57 42.72
C ALA A 475 26.70 27.33 43.19
N LYS A 476 25.80 26.85 42.32
CA LYS A 476 24.41 26.56 42.68
C LYS A 476 24.08 25.04 42.80
N TYR A 477 24.97 24.20 42.33
CA TYR A 477 24.71 22.75 42.21
C TYR A 477 25.80 21.89 42.89
N ASP A 478 26.70 22.47 43.73
CA ASP A 478 27.54 21.76 44.67
C ASP A 478 26.83 21.49 46.01
#